data_cfcaf0d108fa28f18b1815aa94eab096
#
_entry.id   cfcaf0d108fa28f18b1815aa94eab096
#
_cell.length_a   1.000
_cell.length_b   1.000
_cell.length_c   1.000
_cell.angle_alpha   90.00
_cell.angle_beta   90.00
_cell.angle_gamma   90.00
#
_symmetry.space_group_name_H-M   'P 1'
#
loop_
_entity.id
_entity.type
_entity.pdbx_description
1 polymer ?
#
loop_
_entity_poly.entity_id
_entity_poly.type
_entity_poly.pdbx_seq_one_letter_code
_entity_poly.pdbx_strand_id
1 'polypeptide(L)'
;MKFSKFYAPTTKEAPKDASLPSHQFLIRGGFVEQIGSGLYNYLPLGKIMHEKISRIAREEMDEAGALEVSFSVVTSGELWKQSGRYNVFGKELLRFKDRKDNDFVISPTNEEAAVALVRGKVTSYKQFPLNLYQINTKFRDEARPRFGLLRGREFTMKDGYSFHSSKEDLKREFDLMEATYSKIFTRLGLNFRAVEADSGAIGGSGSKEFMVLASNGEDDILCCESCRYAANVEAARRKPRVSEAEAPEADAAKFLTPNAKTIKDVAEFFKVSEFYCIKAVMKKAIYEDKEEVVVFFVRGDDELQETKAQNACKALELVDASEADVAKAGLVAGFCGPVGLKDVKFFIDNELKGANNMICGANEKDYHFVGVSVSGFNEERFKDLVKVKEGDKCPVCGGNLKLSKGIEVGHIFQLGDKYSAAMNATYLDENGKAKPFLMGCYGIGISRLIAVMIEASHDEKGCIWKKECAPFDVEIIISNLKDEAGVKFAFELYESLKKAGVSVIIDDRNERFGVKMNDFELIGFPYALLVGKEFANGKVEFITRDGLSKEAIEANDAFRKIKESL
;
A
#
# COMPACT_ATOMS: atom_id res chain seq x y z
N MET A 1 -27.97 0.95 22.01
CA MET A 1 -27.56 -0.37 22.57
C MET A 1 -27.34 -0.25 24.07
N LYS A 2 -27.60 -1.29 24.87
CA LYS A 2 -27.26 -1.31 26.32
C LYS A 2 -25.91 -1.99 26.49
N PHE A 3 -24.99 -1.38 27.23
CA PHE A 3 -23.63 -1.94 27.41
C PHE A 3 -23.66 -3.25 28.21
N SER A 4 -24.58 -3.35 29.19
CA SER A 4 -24.80 -4.60 29.96
C SER A 4 -25.22 -5.81 29.12
N LYS A 5 -25.65 -5.59 27.88
CA LYS A 5 -26.07 -6.63 26.92
C LYS A 5 -25.16 -6.68 25.68
N PHE A 6 -24.07 -5.91 25.67
CA PHE A 6 -23.16 -5.80 24.55
C PHE A 6 -21.85 -6.50 24.87
N TYR A 7 -21.41 -7.37 23.99
CA TYR A 7 -20.17 -8.12 24.18
C TYR A 7 -18.96 -7.28 23.72
N ALA A 8 -18.35 -6.58 24.67
CA ALA A 8 -17.11 -5.83 24.50
C ALA A 8 -16.15 -6.16 25.66
N PRO A 9 -15.39 -7.26 25.57
CA PRO A 9 -14.50 -7.72 26.64
C PRO A 9 -13.21 -6.87 26.68
N THR A 10 -13.29 -5.72 27.36
CA THR A 10 -12.12 -4.85 27.56
C THR A 10 -11.11 -5.47 28.52
N THR A 11 -9.81 -5.25 28.25
CA THR A 11 -8.71 -5.72 29.09
C THR A 11 -7.74 -4.60 29.46
N LYS A 12 -7.07 -4.73 30.62
CA LYS A 12 -6.08 -3.75 31.07
C LYS A 12 -4.75 -3.89 30.33
N GLU A 13 -4.34 -5.12 30.07
CA GLU A 13 -3.04 -5.43 29.51
C GLU A 13 -3.15 -5.82 28.04
N ALA A 14 -2.19 -5.39 27.24
CA ALA A 14 -2.03 -5.83 25.87
C ALA A 14 -1.29 -7.17 25.82
N PRO A 15 -1.52 -8.00 24.77
CA PRO A 15 -0.68 -9.16 24.50
C PRO A 15 0.77 -8.75 24.34
N LYS A 16 1.69 -9.64 24.76
CA LYS A 16 3.15 -9.36 24.74
C LYS A 16 3.72 -9.14 23.33
N ASP A 17 3.08 -9.71 22.32
CA ASP A 17 3.43 -9.59 20.90
C ASP A 17 2.82 -8.36 20.21
N ALA A 18 1.93 -7.65 20.90
CA ALA A 18 1.33 -6.43 20.36
C ALA A 18 2.27 -5.23 20.54
N SER A 19 3.09 -4.95 19.53
CA SER A 19 4.08 -3.87 19.56
C SER A 19 3.53 -2.50 19.13
N LEU A 20 2.51 -2.47 18.26
CA LEU A 20 1.92 -1.24 17.75
C LEU A 20 0.66 -0.83 18.52
N PRO A 21 0.38 0.49 18.65
CA PRO A 21 -0.83 1.00 19.30
C PRO A 21 -2.11 0.40 18.74
N SER A 22 -2.25 0.29 17.42
CA SER A 22 -3.42 -0.31 16.78
C SER A 22 -3.65 -1.76 17.23
N HIS A 23 -2.60 -2.58 17.26
CA HIS A 23 -2.71 -3.96 17.70
C HIS A 23 -3.11 -4.05 19.18
N GLN A 24 -2.49 -3.21 20.04
CA GLN A 24 -2.80 -3.16 21.47
C GLN A 24 -4.24 -2.73 21.72
N PHE A 25 -4.69 -1.62 21.13
CA PHE A 25 -6.02 -1.07 21.40
C PHE A 25 -7.14 -1.89 20.78
N LEU A 26 -6.93 -2.51 19.61
CA LEU A 26 -7.94 -3.40 19.02
C LEU A 26 -8.24 -4.61 19.90
N ILE A 27 -7.23 -5.21 20.52
CA ILE A 27 -7.44 -6.34 21.43
C ILE A 27 -7.96 -5.85 22.77
N ARG A 28 -7.31 -4.87 23.41
CA ARG A 28 -7.70 -4.35 24.70
C ARG A 28 -9.11 -3.77 24.72
N GLY A 29 -9.51 -3.07 23.65
CA GLY A 29 -10.84 -2.48 23.50
C GLY A 29 -11.94 -3.46 23.14
N GLY A 30 -11.60 -4.75 22.92
CA GLY A 30 -12.60 -5.76 22.55
C GLY A 30 -13.16 -5.57 21.14
N PHE A 31 -12.35 -5.11 20.20
CA PHE A 31 -12.71 -5.01 18.78
C PHE A 31 -12.45 -6.31 18.03
N VAL A 32 -11.35 -6.96 18.34
CA VAL A 32 -10.94 -8.23 17.73
C VAL A 32 -10.37 -9.18 18.77
N GLU A 33 -10.41 -10.47 18.46
CA GLU A 33 -9.78 -11.55 19.20
C GLU A 33 -8.83 -12.31 18.27
N GLN A 34 -7.58 -12.48 18.68
CA GLN A 34 -6.62 -13.27 17.95
C GLN A 34 -6.83 -14.77 18.20
N ILE A 35 -7.09 -15.53 17.14
CA ILE A 35 -7.31 -16.99 17.20
C ILE A 35 -6.11 -17.80 16.68
N GLY A 36 -5.19 -17.12 16.02
CA GLY A 36 -3.96 -17.70 15.47
C GLY A 36 -3.06 -16.61 14.92
N SER A 37 -1.86 -16.97 14.51
CA SER A 37 -0.92 -16.01 13.91
C SER A 37 -1.52 -15.40 12.64
N GLY A 38 -1.81 -14.10 12.65
CA GLY A 38 -2.44 -13.36 11.54
C GLY A 38 -3.91 -13.70 11.27
N LEU A 39 -4.61 -14.33 12.25
CA LEU A 39 -6.02 -14.70 12.15
C LEU A 39 -6.81 -14.09 13.31
N TYR A 40 -7.88 -13.35 12.98
CA TYR A 40 -8.65 -12.57 13.95
C TYR A 40 -10.16 -12.75 13.77
N ASN A 41 -10.86 -12.99 14.89
CA ASN A 41 -12.29 -12.82 14.95
C ASN A 41 -12.64 -11.34 15.17
N TYR A 42 -13.62 -10.82 14.44
CA TYR A 42 -14.19 -9.51 14.71
C TYR A 42 -15.27 -9.62 15.78
N LEU A 43 -15.05 -8.97 16.91
CA LEU A 43 -16.04 -8.82 17.96
C LEU A 43 -17.07 -7.74 17.59
N PRO A 44 -18.18 -7.57 18.32
CA PRO A 44 -19.25 -6.66 17.90
C PRO A 44 -18.79 -5.23 17.57
N LEU A 45 -17.88 -4.64 18.36
CA LEU A 45 -17.32 -3.30 18.06
C LEU A 45 -16.56 -3.28 16.74
N GLY A 46 -15.65 -4.23 16.55
CA GLY A 46 -14.87 -4.35 15.32
C GLY A 46 -15.75 -4.63 14.10
N LYS A 47 -16.79 -5.45 14.24
CA LYS A 47 -17.74 -5.76 13.16
C LYS A 47 -18.55 -4.52 12.75
N ILE A 48 -19.02 -3.71 13.70
CA ILE A 48 -19.73 -2.45 13.39
C ILE A 48 -18.83 -1.52 12.59
N MET A 49 -17.55 -1.37 12.98
CA MET A 49 -16.60 -0.53 12.27
C MET A 49 -16.30 -1.06 10.88
N HIS A 50 -16.07 -2.36 10.77
CA HIS A 50 -15.84 -3.03 9.47
C HIS A 50 -17.00 -2.75 8.49
N GLU A 51 -18.26 -2.83 8.96
CA GLU A 51 -19.43 -2.53 8.13
C GLU A 51 -19.54 -1.05 7.77
N LYS A 52 -19.23 -0.14 8.70
CA LYS A 52 -19.24 1.31 8.41
C LYS A 52 -18.21 1.67 7.33
N ILE A 53 -16.98 1.15 7.43
CA ILE A 53 -15.93 1.34 6.41
C ILE A 53 -16.34 0.74 5.07
N SER A 54 -16.86 -0.50 5.10
CA SER A 54 -17.35 -1.18 3.89
C SER A 54 -18.48 -0.39 3.21
N ARG A 55 -19.38 0.21 3.99
CA ARG A 55 -20.46 1.04 3.47
C ARG A 55 -19.93 2.31 2.79
N ILE A 56 -18.97 3.01 3.41
CA ILE A 56 -18.33 4.19 2.79
C ILE A 56 -17.67 3.80 1.46
N ALA A 57 -16.95 2.68 1.42
CA ALA A 57 -16.33 2.20 0.19
C ALA A 57 -17.38 1.86 -0.89
N ARG A 58 -18.50 1.25 -0.51
CA ARG A 58 -19.61 0.88 -1.40
C ARG A 58 -20.26 2.12 -2.01
N GLU A 59 -20.60 3.09 -1.18
CA GLU A 59 -21.23 4.35 -1.62
C GLU A 59 -20.38 5.07 -2.68
N GLU A 60 -19.07 5.18 -2.49
CA GLU A 60 -18.19 5.84 -3.46
C GLU A 60 -17.95 5.00 -4.74
N MET A 61 -17.94 3.66 -4.61
CA MET A 61 -17.81 2.78 -5.77
C MET A 61 -19.08 2.80 -6.63
N ASP A 62 -20.25 2.80 -6.00
CA ASP A 62 -21.55 2.89 -6.68
C ASP A 62 -21.70 4.25 -7.35
N GLU A 63 -21.29 5.35 -6.71
CA GLU A 63 -21.26 6.69 -7.30
C GLU A 63 -20.33 6.77 -8.52
N ALA A 64 -19.24 6.01 -8.51
CA ALA A 64 -18.33 5.88 -9.66
C ALA A 64 -18.87 4.99 -10.77
N GLY A 65 -20.05 4.37 -10.61
CA GLY A 65 -20.70 3.50 -11.60
C GLY A 65 -20.17 2.08 -11.64
N ALA A 66 -19.43 1.63 -10.64
CA ALA A 66 -19.00 0.24 -10.51
C ALA A 66 -20.12 -0.64 -9.96
N LEU A 67 -20.13 -1.93 -10.31
CA LEU A 67 -21.18 -2.88 -9.95
C LEU A 67 -20.65 -3.91 -8.94
N GLU A 68 -21.36 -4.05 -7.81
CA GLU A 68 -20.96 -5.03 -6.80
C GLU A 68 -21.29 -6.46 -7.23
N VAL A 69 -20.32 -7.36 -7.07
CA VAL A 69 -20.45 -8.80 -7.28
C VAL A 69 -19.91 -9.53 -6.04
N SER A 70 -20.05 -10.85 -5.98
CA SER A 70 -19.39 -11.66 -4.95
C SER A 70 -18.77 -12.89 -5.61
N PHE A 71 -17.43 -12.96 -5.59
CA PHE A 71 -16.71 -14.14 -6.04
C PHE A 71 -16.61 -15.19 -4.93
N SER A 72 -16.48 -16.45 -5.31
CA SER A 72 -16.14 -17.51 -4.37
C SER A 72 -14.75 -17.29 -3.79
N VAL A 73 -14.58 -17.48 -2.48
CA VAL A 73 -13.28 -17.44 -1.81
C VAL A 73 -12.39 -18.61 -2.25
N VAL A 74 -13.01 -19.77 -2.49
CA VAL A 74 -12.34 -20.94 -3.05
C VAL A 74 -12.48 -20.92 -4.56
N THR A 75 -11.36 -20.93 -5.29
CA THR A 75 -11.32 -20.93 -6.75
C THR A 75 -10.55 -22.12 -7.31
N SER A 76 -10.90 -22.52 -8.53
CA SER A 76 -10.20 -23.61 -9.21
C SER A 76 -8.74 -23.26 -9.48
N GLY A 77 -7.83 -24.16 -9.14
CA GLY A 77 -6.41 -24.05 -9.47
C GLY A 77 -6.15 -23.95 -10.98
N GLU A 78 -7.08 -24.48 -11.80
CA GLU A 78 -6.99 -24.42 -13.26
C GLU A 78 -7.02 -22.97 -13.80
N LEU A 79 -7.81 -22.08 -13.20
CA LEU A 79 -7.82 -20.66 -13.58
C LEU A 79 -6.45 -20.02 -13.36
N TRP A 80 -5.80 -20.35 -12.25
CA TRP A 80 -4.47 -19.87 -11.90
C TRP A 80 -3.38 -20.45 -12.81
N LYS A 81 -3.54 -21.68 -13.28
CA LYS A 81 -2.66 -22.30 -14.29
C LYS A 81 -2.81 -21.60 -15.64
N GLN A 82 -4.04 -21.27 -16.05
CA GLN A 82 -4.31 -20.55 -17.30
C GLN A 82 -3.68 -19.15 -17.32
N SER A 83 -3.70 -18.44 -16.21
CA SER A 83 -3.04 -17.12 -16.10
C SER A 83 -1.51 -17.20 -15.98
N GLY A 84 -0.95 -18.40 -15.77
CA GLY A 84 0.47 -18.62 -15.49
C GLY A 84 0.89 -18.31 -14.06
N ARG A 85 -0.04 -17.86 -13.18
CA ARG A 85 0.30 -17.43 -11.81
C ARG A 85 0.33 -18.53 -10.77
N TYR A 86 -0.13 -19.74 -11.09
CA TYR A 86 -0.23 -20.85 -10.12
C TYR A 86 1.09 -21.11 -9.40
N ASN A 87 2.23 -21.08 -10.10
CA ASN A 87 3.56 -21.27 -9.52
C ASN A 87 4.25 -19.95 -9.17
N VAL A 88 4.08 -18.92 -10.00
CA VAL A 88 4.75 -17.61 -9.86
C VAL A 88 4.33 -16.84 -8.61
N PHE A 89 3.06 -17.02 -8.16
CA PHE A 89 2.57 -16.36 -6.94
C PHE A 89 3.29 -16.84 -5.66
N GLY A 90 4.03 -17.92 -5.75
CA GLY A 90 4.85 -18.41 -4.65
C GLY A 90 4.06 -19.14 -3.55
N LYS A 91 4.64 -19.17 -2.34
CA LYS A 91 4.12 -19.90 -1.18
C LYS A 91 2.92 -19.20 -0.52
N GLU A 92 2.72 -17.93 -0.78
CA GLU A 92 1.58 -17.18 -0.24
C GLU A 92 0.23 -17.63 -0.83
N LEU A 93 0.24 -18.27 -2.00
CA LEU A 93 -0.96 -18.89 -2.57
C LEU A 93 -1.23 -20.22 -1.85
N LEU A 94 -2.24 -20.24 -0.97
CA LEU A 94 -2.64 -21.46 -0.29
C LEU A 94 -3.37 -22.40 -1.25
N ARG A 95 -2.77 -23.56 -1.50
CA ARG A 95 -3.23 -24.59 -2.42
C ARG A 95 -3.71 -25.82 -1.66
N PHE A 96 -4.77 -26.45 -2.15
CA PHE A 96 -5.26 -27.70 -1.60
C PHE A 96 -5.98 -28.52 -2.67
N LYS A 97 -6.28 -29.76 -2.36
CA LYS A 97 -7.06 -30.66 -3.22
C LYS A 97 -8.41 -30.99 -2.59
N ASP A 98 -9.42 -31.12 -3.45
CA ASP A 98 -10.71 -31.62 -3.02
C ASP A 98 -10.68 -33.15 -2.91
N ARG A 99 -11.82 -33.76 -2.55
CA ARG A 99 -11.97 -35.24 -2.43
C ARG A 99 -11.80 -35.99 -3.75
N LYS A 100 -11.77 -35.32 -4.88
CA LYS A 100 -11.60 -35.85 -6.22
C LYS A 100 -10.25 -35.52 -6.83
N ASP A 101 -9.28 -35.08 -6.00
CA ASP A 101 -7.95 -34.65 -6.39
C ASP A 101 -7.90 -33.44 -7.33
N ASN A 102 -8.96 -32.65 -7.44
CA ASN A 102 -8.92 -31.39 -8.18
C ASN A 102 -8.15 -30.33 -7.39
N ASP A 103 -7.33 -29.55 -8.09
CA ASP A 103 -6.58 -28.44 -7.50
C ASP A 103 -7.48 -27.24 -7.24
N PHE A 104 -7.44 -26.73 -6.03
CA PHE A 104 -8.10 -25.51 -5.60
C PHE A 104 -7.12 -24.57 -4.87
N VAL A 105 -7.49 -23.30 -4.79
CA VAL A 105 -6.79 -22.28 -4.01
C VAL A 105 -7.78 -21.50 -3.17
N ILE A 106 -7.33 -20.97 -2.02
CA ILE A 106 -8.03 -19.88 -1.34
C ILE A 106 -7.50 -18.58 -1.94
N SER A 107 -8.39 -17.78 -2.52
CA SER A 107 -8.04 -16.64 -3.36
C SER A 107 -7.35 -15.53 -2.56
N PRO A 108 -6.10 -15.17 -2.86
CA PRO A 108 -5.42 -13.99 -2.33
C PRO A 108 -5.84 -12.70 -3.07
N THR A 109 -6.40 -12.85 -4.28
CA THR A 109 -6.91 -11.84 -5.21
C THR A 109 -7.77 -12.55 -6.26
N ASN A 110 -8.52 -11.85 -7.11
CA ASN A 110 -9.53 -12.48 -7.98
C ASN A 110 -9.46 -12.06 -9.45
N GLU A 111 -8.28 -11.70 -10.00
CA GLU A 111 -8.12 -11.34 -11.42
C GLU A 111 -8.63 -12.48 -12.33
N GLU A 112 -8.22 -13.72 -12.04
CA GLU A 112 -8.59 -14.92 -12.80
C GLU A 112 -10.10 -15.18 -12.74
N ALA A 113 -10.70 -15.03 -11.56
CA ALA A 113 -12.15 -15.23 -11.37
C ALA A 113 -12.95 -14.15 -12.10
N ALA A 114 -12.48 -12.90 -12.10
CA ALA A 114 -13.09 -11.78 -12.80
C ALA A 114 -13.05 -12.00 -14.33
N VAL A 115 -11.91 -12.42 -14.87
CA VAL A 115 -11.80 -12.80 -16.30
C VAL A 115 -12.73 -13.95 -16.64
N ALA A 116 -12.76 -15.01 -15.82
CA ALA A 116 -13.63 -16.17 -16.04
C ALA A 116 -15.13 -15.78 -16.01
N LEU A 117 -15.51 -14.81 -15.16
CA LEU A 117 -16.88 -14.32 -15.08
C LEU A 117 -17.33 -13.65 -16.38
N VAL A 118 -16.47 -12.84 -17.01
CA VAL A 118 -16.82 -12.03 -18.21
C VAL A 118 -16.52 -12.75 -19.52
N ARG A 119 -15.56 -13.69 -19.53
CA ARG A 119 -15.17 -14.44 -20.72
C ARG A 119 -16.36 -15.14 -21.37
N GLY A 120 -16.56 -14.92 -22.67
CA GLY A 120 -17.66 -15.47 -23.47
C GLY A 120 -19.04 -14.85 -23.20
N LYS A 121 -19.17 -13.90 -22.26
CA LYS A 121 -20.39 -13.14 -21.98
C LYS A 121 -20.26 -11.70 -22.48
N VAL A 122 -19.10 -11.09 -22.31
CA VAL A 122 -18.75 -9.81 -22.92
C VAL A 122 -18.08 -10.12 -24.27
N THR A 123 -18.83 -9.99 -25.35
CA THR A 123 -18.41 -10.45 -26.68
C THR A 123 -18.27 -9.31 -27.70
N SER A 124 -18.72 -8.11 -27.36
CA SER A 124 -18.72 -6.93 -28.25
C SER A 124 -18.13 -5.71 -27.57
N TYR A 125 -17.40 -4.89 -28.35
CA TYR A 125 -16.88 -3.59 -27.90
C TYR A 125 -17.95 -2.66 -27.29
N LYS A 126 -19.21 -2.82 -27.68
CA LYS A 126 -20.36 -2.02 -27.16
C LYS A 126 -20.70 -2.29 -25.70
N GLN A 127 -20.16 -3.37 -25.13
CA GLN A 127 -20.40 -3.76 -23.74
C GLN A 127 -19.37 -3.18 -22.77
N PHE A 128 -18.40 -2.44 -23.28
CA PHE A 128 -17.40 -1.73 -22.49
C PHE A 128 -17.74 -0.24 -22.33
N PRO A 129 -17.23 0.43 -21.26
CA PRO A 129 -16.49 -0.15 -20.13
C PRO A 129 -17.37 -0.94 -19.18
N LEU A 130 -16.77 -1.86 -18.46
CA LEU A 130 -17.41 -2.60 -17.37
C LEU A 130 -16.48 -2.56 -16.15
N ASN A 131 -16.99 -2.14 -14.99
CA ASN A 131 -16.26 -2.17 -13.72
C ASN A 131 -17.05 -3.00 -12.70
N LEU A 132 -16.44 -4.09 -12.22
CA LEU A 132 -17.01 -4.99 -11.23
C LEU A 132 -16.17 -4.93 -9.96
N TYR A 133 -16.79 -4.89 -8.78
CA TYR A 133 -16.07 -4.94 -7.52
C TYR A 133 -16.75 -5.85 -6.50
N GLN A 134 -16.01 -6.24 -5.48
CA GLN A 134 -16.54 -6.93 -4.32
C GLN A 134 -15.90 -6.42 -3.03
N ILE A 135 -16.53 -6.68 -1.90
CA ILE A 135 -15.94 -6.59 -0.57
C ILE A 135 -16.00 -7.99 0.03
N ASN A 136 -14.87 -8.69 0.06
CA ASN A 136 -14.85 -10.10 0.40
C ASN A 136 -13.55 -10.53 1.08
N THR A 137 -13.60 -11.67 1.75
CA THR A 137 -12.44 -12.28 2.41
C THR A 137 -11.40 -12.72 1.39
N LYS A 138 -10.13 -12.48 1.74
CA LYS A 138 -8.93 -12.97 1.06
C LYS A 138 -8.06 -13.72 2.05
N PHE A 139 -7.24 -14.60 1.51
CA PHE A 139 -6.25 -15.31 2.30
C PHE A 139 -4.90 -15.31 1.59
N ARG A 140 -3.86 -14.90 2.33
CA ARG A 140 -2.46 -14.99 1.92
C ARG A 140 -1.69 -15.75 2.98
N ASP A 141 -1.02 -16.83 2.61
CA ASP A 141 -0.21 -17.63 3.54
C ASP A 141 1.10 -16.90 3.88
N GLU A 142 0.95 -15.71 4.44
CA GLU A 142 2.03 -14.82 4.85
C GLU A 142 2.97 -15.53 5.81
N ALA A 143 4.26 -15.55 5.48
CA ALA A 143 5.28 -16.24 6.27
C ALA A 143 5.51 -15.58 7.65
N ARG A 144 5.31 -14.27 7.76
CA ARG A 144 5.55 -13.48 8.99
C ARG A 144 4.43 -12.49 9.22
N PRO A 145 3.21 -12.94 9.56
CA PRO A 145 2.14 -12.05 9.92
C PRO A 145 2.51 -11.28 11.20
N ARG A 146 2.22 -9.98 11.22
CA ARG A 146 2.62 -9.09 12.30
C ARG A 146 1.71 -7.86 12.36
N PHE A 147 1.78 -7.12 13.47
CA PHE A 147 1.09 -5.84 13.64
C PHE A 147 -0.44 -5.92 13.55
N GLY A 148 -1.02 -7.01 14.03
CA GLY A 148 -2.47 -7.15 14.11
C GLY A 148 -3.12 -7.16 12.73
N LEU A 149 -4.13 -6.29 12.54
CA LEU A 149 -4.85 -6.18 11.27
C LEU A 149 -4.07 -5.49 10.15
N LEU A 150 -2.88 -4.94 10.41
CA LEU A 150 -2.06 -4.32 9.36
C LEU A 150 -1.50 -5.38 8.40
N ARG A 151 -1.08 -6.56 8.92
CA ARG A 151 -0.51 -7.63 8.11
C ARG A 151 -0.95 -9.00 8.62
N GLY A 152 -2.22 -9.32 8.39
CA GLY A 152 -2.82 -10.62 8.69
C GLY A 152 -2.76 -11.59 7.52
N ARG A 153 -3.09 -12.86 7.77
CA ARG A 153 -3.23 -13.91 6.73
C ARG A 153 -4.61 -13.93 6.12
N GLU A 154 -5.65 -13.77 6.93
CA GLU A 154 -7.03 -13.60 6.50
C GLU A 154 -7.46 -12.15 6.71
N PHE A 155 -8.05 -11.54 5.68
CA PHE A 155 -8.45 -10.14 5.71
C PHE A 155 -9.57 -9.87 4.71
N THR A 156 -10.31 -8.78 4.92
CA THR A 156 -11.31 -8.31 3.96
C THR A 156 -10.69 -7.27 3.04
N MET A 157 -10.88 -7.47 1.74
CA MET A 157 -10.47 -6.53 0.70
C MET A 157 -11.69 -6.07 -0.10
N LYS A 158 -11.77 -4.78 -0.40
CA LYS A 158 -12.52 -4.30 -1.53
C LYS A 158 -11.61 -4.45 -2.75
N ASP A 159 -11.94 -5.33 -3.67
CA ASP A 159 -11.21 -5.53 -4.92
C ASP A 159 -12.14 -5.32 -6.12
N GLY A 160 -11.68 -4.48 -7.05
CA GLY A 160 -12.40 -4.13 -8.28
C GLY A 160 -11.60 -4.48 -9.51
N TYR A 161 -12.32 -4.77 -10.59
CA TYR A 161 -11.77 -5.23 -11.88
C TYR A 161 -12.52 -4.53 -12.98
N SER A 162 -11.81 -3.74 -13.79
CA SER A 162 -12.41 -3.08 -14.93
C SER A 162 -11.97 -3.69 -16.26
N PHE A 163 -12.82 -3.57 -17.26
CA PHE A 163 -12.63 -4.16 -18.59
C PHE A 163 -12.89 -3.11 -19.65
N HIS A 164 -11.98 -3.03 -20.65
CA HIS A 164 -11.93 -1.95 -21.62
C HIS A 164 -11.55 -2.44 -23.01
N SER A 165 -11.99 -1.70 -24.05
CA SER A 165 -11.61 -1.93 -25.43
C SER A 165 -10.41 -1.08 -25.89
N SER A 166 -10.02 -0.03 -25.15
CA SER A 166 -8.92 0.87 -25.50
C SER A 166 -8.08 1.26 -24.28
N LYS A 167 -6.83 1.68 -24.54
CA LYS A 167 -5.92 2.18 -23.50
C LYS A 167 -6.36 3.51 -22.91
N GLU A 168 -6.97 4.34 -23.74
CA GLU A 168 -7.49 5.66 -23.36
C GLU A 168 -8.63 5.48 -22.34
N ASP A 169 -9.54 4.53 -22.59
CA ASP A 169 -10.64 4.25 -21.66
C ASP A 169 -10.15 3.58 -20.38
N LEU A 170 -9.17 2.66 -20.44
CA LEU A 170 -8.51 2.12 -19.26
C LEU A 170 -7.86 3.23 -18.41
N LYS A 171 -7.18 4.19 -19.08
CA LYS A 171 -6.54 5.31 -18.37
C LYS A 171 -7.60 6.21 -17.70
N ARG A 172 -8.70 6.51 -18.40
CA ARG A 172 -9.83 7.28 -17.84
C ARG A 172 -10.38 6.61 -16.58
N GLU A 173 -10.58 5.29 -16.62
CA GLU A 173 -11.08 4.53 -15.47
C GLU A 173 -10.07 4.48 -14.31
N PHE A 174 -8.78 4.34 -14.62
CA PHE A 174 -7.72 4.42 -13.64
C PHE A 174 -7.72 5.76 -12.90
N ASP A 175 -7.87 6.87 -13.62
CA ASP A 175 -7.96 8.22 -13.04
C ASP A 175 -9.24 8.40 -12.21
N LEU A 176 -10.36 7.84 -12.66
CA LEU A 176 -11.62 7.82 -11.91
C LEU A 176 -11.46 7.05 -10.59
N MET A 177 -10.81 5.89 -10.60
CA MET A 177 -10.57 5.10 -9.40
C MET A 177 -9.59 5.79 -8.44
N GLU A 178 -8.58 6.52 -8.94
CA GLU A 178 -7.71 7.35 -8.10
C GLU A 178 -8.53 8.43 -7.36
N ALA A 179 -9.43 9.10 -8.06
CA ALA A 179 -10.31 10.11 -7.47
C ALA A 179 -11.30 9.50 -6.46
N THR A 180 -11.90 8.35 -6.79
CA THR A 180 -12.84 7.62 -5.93
C THR A 180 -12.16 7.16 -4.64
N TYR A 181 -10.97 6.57 -4.72
CA TYR A 181 -10.20 6.15 -3.54
C TYR A 181 -9.79 7.34 -2.67
N SER A 182 -9.43 8.45 -3.31
CA SER A 182 -9.12 9.69 -2.60
C SER A 182 -10.33 10.20 -1.79
N LYS A 183 -11.55 10.10 -2.33
CA LYS A 183 -12.79 10.41 -1.60
C LYS A 183 -13.01 9.46 -0.43
N ILE A 184 -12.87 8.14 -0.64
CA ILE A 184 -13.02 7.13 0.43
C ILE A 184 -12.09 7.46 1.59
N PHE A 185 -10.79 7.63 1.35
CA PHE A 185 -9.81 7.88 2.41
C PHE A 185 -10.00 9.26 3.07
N THR A 186 -10.44 10.27 2.33
CA THR A 186 -10.81 11.58 2.89
C THR A 186 -12.00 11.47 3.83
N ARG A 187 -13.07 10.75 3.44
CA ARG A 187 -14.23 10.49 4.31
C ARG A 187 -13.84 9.73 5.58
N LEU A 188 -12.86 8.83 5.50
CA LEU A 188 -12.29 8.13 6.65
C LEU A 188 -11.38 9.03 7.51
N GLY A 189 -11.13 10.29 7.11
CA GLY A 189 -10.31 11.25 7.83
C GLY A 189 -8.80 10.94 7.80
N LEU A 190 -8.33 10.19 6.81
CA LEU A 190 -6.94 9.78 6.69
C LEU A 190 -6.09 10.84 5.97
N ASN A 191 -4.89 11.09 6.48
CA ASN A 191 -3.87 11.89 5.80
C ASN A 191 -3.02 10.96 4.92
N PHE A 192 -3.29 10.94 3.63
CA PHE A 192 -2.68 10.02 2.67
C PHE A 192 -2.00 10.74 1.52
N ARG A 193 -1.17 9.98 0.79
CA ARG A 193 -0.61 10.34 -0.52
C ARG A 193 -0.88 9.21 -1.50
N ALA A 194 -1.30 9.56 -2.72
CA ALA A 194 -1.23 8.65 -3.86
C ALA A 194 0.21 8.71 -4.38
N VAL A 195 0.91 7.56 -4.39
CA VAL A 195 2.32 7.45 -4.74
C VAL A 195 2.50 6.57 -5.97
N GLU A 196 3.43 6.91 -6.84
CA GLU A 196 3.84 6.03 -7.92
C GLU A 196 4.50 4.78 -7.32
N ALA A 197 4.11 3.60 -7.81
CA ALA A 197 4.54 2.32 -7.27
C ALA A 197 4.99 1.35 -8.37
N ASP A 198 5.72 0.32 -7.98
CA ASP A 198 6.00 -0.83 -8.82
C ASP A 198 4.77 -1.76 -8.88
N SER A 199 4.52 -2.36 -10.05
CA SER A 199 3.36 -3.23 -10.24
C SER A 199 3.56 -4.66 -9.70
N GLY A 200 4.75 -5.05 -9.32
CA GLY A 200 5.10 -6.34 -8.72
C GLY A 200 4.56 -7.56 -9.48
N ALA A 201 4.20 -8.61 -8.72
CA ALA A 201 3.67 -9.87 -9.25
C ALA A 201 2.31 -9.71 -9.96
N ILE A 202 1.54 -8.66 -9.65
CA ILE A 202 0.28 -8.36 -10.34
C ILE A 202 0.57 -7.94 -11.78
N GLY A 203 1.61 -7.13 -11.99
CA GLY A 203 2.07 -6.67 -13.30
C GLY A 203 1.22 -5.54 -13.87
N GLY A 204 1.51 -5.17 -15.11
CA GLY A 204 0.85 -4.05 -15.79
C GLY A 204 1.83 -2.96 -16.18
N SER A 205 1.30 -1.84 -16.71
CA SER A 205 2.10 -0.72 -17.25
C SER A 205 2.18 0.49 -16.32
N GLY A 206 1.49 0.47 -15.18
CA GLY A 206 1.51 1.54 -14.19
C GLY A 206 0.64 1.23 -13.00
N SER A 207 1.07 1.66 -11.83
CA SER A 207 0.30 1.50 -10.60
C SER A 207 0.48 2.70 -9.66
N LYS A 208 -0.49 2.89 -8.75
CA LYS A 208 -0.41 3.84 -7.66
C LYS A 208 -0.87 3.22 -6.36
N GLU A 209 -0.10 3.44 -5.32
CA GLU A 209 -0.44 3.11 -3.95
C GLU A 209 -1.01 4.31 -3.21
N PHE A 210 -1.93 4.07 -2.31
CA PHE A 210 -2.42 5.07 -1.36
C PHE A 210 -1.78 4.79 -0.01
N MET A 211 -0.87 5.70 0.38
CA MET A 211 -0.06 5.58 1.58
C MET A 211 -0.53 6.55 2.64
N VAL A 212 -0.97 6.05 3.78
CA VAL A 212 -1.24 6.87 4.96
C VAL A 212 0.07 7.16 5.66
N LEU A 213 0.36 8.44 5.88
CA LEU A 213 1.58 8.89 6.57
C LEU A 213 1.47 8.54 8.05
N ALA A 214 2.35 7.68 8.52
CA ALA A 214 2.41 7.24 9.92
C ALA A 214 3.86 6.96 10.31
N SER A 215 4.26 7.40 11.50
CA SER A 215 5.64 7.18 12.00
C SER A 215 6.01 5.70 12.12
N ASN A 216 5.01 4.86 12.36
CA ASN A 216 5.14 3.40 12.48
C ASN A 216 4.89 2.67 11.15
N GLY A 217 4.86 3.39 10.01
CA GLY A 217 4.69 2.79 8.69
C GLY A 217 5.83 1.82 8.34
N GLU A 218 5.51 0.74 7.63
CA GLU A 218 6.50 -0.26 7.19
C GLU A 218 7.24 0.20 5.92
N ASP A 219 6.57 0.98 5.06
CA ASP A 219 7.07 1.33 3.74
C ASP A 219 7.74 2.69 3.73
N ASP A 220 8.88 2.75 3.06
CA ASP A 220 9.60 4.00 2.81
C ASP A 220 9.08 4.67 1.53
N ILE A 221 8.67 5.93 1.67
CA ILE A 221 8.18 6.75 0.56
C ILE A 221 8.95 8.06 0.48
N LEU A 222 9.20 8.52 -0.74
CA LEU A 222 9.81 9.81 -1.02
C LEU A 222 8.72 10.81 -1.41
N CYS A 223 8.52 11.83 -0.59
CA CYS A 223 7.52 12.88 -0.79
C CYS A 223 8.21 14.20 -1.13
N CYS A 224 7.69 14.92 -2.12
CA CYS A 224 8.15 16.27 -2.40
C CYS A 224 7.61 17.27 -1.35
N GLU A 225 8.48 18.14 -0.84
CA GLU A 225 8.09 19.18 0.12
C GLU A 225 7.30 20.33 -0.53
N SER A 226 7.39 20.50 -1.86
CA SER A 226 6.85 21.66 -2.57
C SER A 226 5.65 21.33 -3.48
N CYS A 227 5.42 20.05 -3.84
CA CYS A 227 4.29 19.65 -4.67
C CYS A 227 3.70 18.31 -4.20
N ARG A 228 2.72 17.79 -4.94
CA ARG A 228 2.05 16.52 -4.59
C ARG A 228 2.80 15.25 -5.02
N TYR A 229 3.97 15.37 -5.66
CA TYR A 229 4.73 14.18 -6.07
C TYR A 229 5.11 13.36 -4.85
N ALA A 230 4.83 12.08 -4.92
CA ALA A 230 5.30 11.07 -3.99
C ALA A 230 5.46 9.73 -4.73
N ALA A 231 6.40 8.91 -4.28
CA ALA A 231 6.64 7.58 -4.83
C ALA A 231 7.21 6.66 -3.75
N ASN A 232 6.95 5.35 -3.83
CA ASN A 232 7.71 4.41 -3.03
C ASN A 232 9.17 4.39 -3.52
N VAL A 233 10.09 3.94 -2.66
CA VAL A 233 11.54 3.97 -2.98
C VAL A 233 11.91 3.13 -4.21
N GLU A 234 11.06 2.18 -4.58
CA GLU A 234 11.26 1.27 -5.72
C GLU A 234 10.89 1.90 -7.05
N ALA A 235 9.95 2.85 -7.06
CA ALA A 235 9.48 3.56 -8.25
C ALA A 235 9.91 5.03 -8.29
N ALA A 236 10.50 5.55 -7.22
CA ALA A 236 10.86 6.97 -7.09
C ALA A 236 11.81 7.42 -8.21
N ARG A 237 11.51 8.58 -8.76
CA ARG A 237 12.35 9.28 -9.76
C ARG A 237 12.82 10.60 -9.20
N ARG A 238 13.90 11.11 -9.76
CA ARG A 238 14.43 12.44 -9.43
C ARG A 238 14.73 13.25 -10.70
N LYS A 239 14.88 14.54 -10.53
CA LYS A 239 15.45 15.39 -11.58
C LYS A 239 16.91 15.01 -11.79
N PRO A 240 17.39 14.83 -13.03
CA PRO A 240 18.79 14.54 -13.32
C PRO A 240 19.72 15.53 -12.63
N ARG A 241 20.77 15.02 -12.01
CA ARG A 241 21.75 15.82 -11.29
C ARG A 241 22.72 16.50 -12.26
N VAL A 242 23.20 17.65 -11.85
CA VAL A 242 24.28 18.39 -12.53
C VAL A 242 25.41 18.57 -11.51
N SER A 243 26.65 18.41 -11.95
CA SER A 243 27.84 18.65 -11.12
C SER A 243 28.44 20.02 -11.44
N GLU A 244 28.85 20.73 -10.39
CA GLU A 244 29.65 21.96 -10.50
C GLU A 244 31.17 21.64 -10.54
N ALA A 245 31.56 20.37 -10.31
CA ALA A 245 32.94 19.94 -10.37
C ALA A 245 33.45 19.96 -11.82
N GLU A 246 34.75 20.17 -11.98
CA GLU A 246 35.40 20.16 -13.27
C GLU A 246 35.32 18.77 -13.92
N ALA A 247 34.93 18.72 -15.19
CA ALA A 247 34.82 17.50 -15.95
C ALA A 247 36.22 17.02 -16.38
N PRO A 248 36.40 15.68 -16.52
CA PRO A 248 37.64 15.14 -17.13
C PRO A 248 37.88 15.68 -18.54
N GLU A 249 39.11 15.51 -19.04
CA GLU A 249 39.45 15.83 -20.41
C GLU A 249 38.53 15.12 -21.43
N ALA A 250 38.22 15.80 -22.54
CA ALA A 250 37.20 15.35 -23.47
C ALA A 250 37.70 14.26 -24.45
N ASP A 251 39.01 14.13 -24.64
CA ASP A 251 39.56 13.15 -25.59
C ASP A 251 39.51 11.73 -25.01
N ALA A 252 38.73 10.87 -25.66
CA ALA A 252 38.59 9.48 -25.23
C ALA A 252 39.93 8.72 -25.34
N ALA A 253 40.54 8.42 -24.21
CA ALA A 253 41.80 7.70 -24.13
C ALA A 253 41.77 6.60 -23.06
N LYS A 254 42.56 5.53 -23.30
CA LYS A 254 42.74 4.41 -22.36
C LYS A 254 43.99 4.65 -21.52
N PHE A 255 43.84 4.54 -20.20
CA PHE A 255 44.89 4.79 -19.23
C PHE A 255 45.15 3.56 -18.36
N LEU A 256 46.41 3.33 -18.06
CA LEU A 256 46.84 2.34 -17.06
C LEU A 256 46.58 2.91 -15.67
N THR A 257 45.79 2.21 -14.86
CA THR A 257 45.33 2.63 -13.53
C THR A 257 45.57 1.51 -12.53
N PRO A 258 46.81 1.23 -12.17
CA PRO A 258 47.15 0.10 -11.31
C PRO A 258 46.53 0.28 -9.92
N ASN A 259 45.91 -0.79 -9.41
CA ASN A 259 45.23 -0.83 -8.10
C ASN A 259 43.98 0.07 -7.93
N ALA A 260 43.52 0.80 -8.95
CA ALA A 260 42.30 1.60 -8.90
C ALA A 260 41.07 0.74 -9.27
N LYS A 261 40.49 0.04 -8.29
CA LYS A 261 39.34 -0.87 -8.52
C LYS A 261 38.00 -0.28 -8.12
N THR A 262 38.01 0.56 -7.09
CA THR A 262 36.76 1.18 -6.60
C THR A 262 36.56 2.53 -7.28
N ILE A 263 35.31 3.00 -7.31
CA ILE A 263 34.99 4.33 -7.85
C ILE A 263 35.82 5.42 -7.16
N LYS A 264 36.00 5.29 -5.85
CA LYS A 264 36.82 6.21 -5.07
C LYS A 264 38.29 6.21 -5.52
N ASP A 265 38.90 5.04 -5.72
CA ASP A 265 40.28 4.93 -6.18
C ASP A 265 40.45 5.56 -7.56
N VAL A 266 39.47 5.33 -8.47
CA VAL A 266 39.48 5.89 -9.84
C VAL A 266 39.32 7.42 -9.78
N ALA A 267 38.39 7.94 -8.97
CA ALA A 267 38.19 9.37 -8.83
C ALA A 267 39.41 10.07 -8.22
N GLU A 268 40.06 9.48 -7.21
CA GLU A 268 41.30 9.96 -6.61
C GLU A 268 42.47 9.93 -7.60
N PHE A 269 42.61 8.85 -8.40
CA PHE A 269 43.66 8.68 -9.40
C PHE A 269 43.63 9.80 -10.44
N PHE A 270 42.43 10.09 -10.98
CA PHE A 270 42.24 11.13 -11.99
C PHE A 270 41.95 12.54 -11.40
N LYS A 271 41.85 12.66 -10.07
CA LYS A 271 41.52 13.92 -9.36
C LYS A 271 40.18 14.56 -9.80
N VAL A 272 39.17 13.74 -10.00
CA VAL A 272 37.84 14.15 -10.44
C VAL A 272 36.78 13.76 -9.43
N SER A 273 35.58 14.32 -9.56
CA SER A 273 34.42 13.89 -8.77
C SER A 273 33.97 12.48 -9.19
N GLU A 274 33.54 11.65 -8.22
CA GLU A 274 32.90 10.34 -8.47
C GLU A 274 31.69 10.45 -9.42
N PHE A 275 31.08 11.64 -9.52
CA PHE A 275 29.99 11.95 -10.45
C PHE A 275 30.35 11.66 -11.91
N TYR A 276 31.62 11.86 -12.31
CA TYR A 276 32.09 11.61 -13.66
C TYR A 276 32.54 10.17 -13.90
N CYS A 277 32.48 9.31 -12.90
CA CYS A 277 32.74 7.87 -13.03
C CYS A 277 31.46 7.11 -13.40
N ILE A 278 31.60 6.05 -14.20
CA ILE A 278 30.53 5.07 -14.46
C ILE A 278 30.84 3.80 -13.68
N LYS A 279 29.96 3.45 -12.77
CA LYS A 279 30.04 2.26 -11.94
C LYS A 279 29.31 1.09 -12.61
N ALA A 280 29.98 -0.06 -12.72
CA ALA A 280 29.39 -1.31 -13.16
C ALA A 280 28.89 -2.12 -11.96
N VAL A 281 27.60 -2.42 -11.89
CA VAL A 281 27.00 -3.33 -10.92
C VAL A 281 26.61 -4.61 -11.64
N MET A 282 27.20 -5.73 -11.23
CA MET A 282 27.02 -7.04 -11.85
C MET A 282 26.06 -7.87 -11.02
N LYS A 283 24.96 -8.28 -11.63
CA LYS A 283 23.95 -9.13 -10.98
C LYS A 283 23.73 -10.39 -11.81
N LYS A 284 23.35 -11.47 -11.14
CA LYS A 284 22.89 -12.70 -11.77
C LYS A 284 21.37 -12.66 -11.87
N ALA A 285 20.87 -12.63 -13.08
CA ALA A 285 19.46 -12.64 -13.40
C ALA A 285 18.98 -14.06 -13.60
N ILE A 286 17.92 -14.44 -12.88
CA ILE A 286 17.28 -15.77 -12.91
C ILE A 286 15.95 -15.64 -13.67
N TYR A 287 15.80 -16.44 -14.73
CA TYR A 287 14.58 -16.56 -15.53
C TYR A 287 13.99 -17.96 -15.35
N GLU A 288 12.86 -18.26 -15.98
CA GLU A 288 12.25 -19.59 -15.90
C GLU A 288 13.14 -20.73 -16.45
N ASP A 289 13.89 -20.43 -17.50
CA ASP A 289 14.64 -21.42 -18.30
C ASP A 289 16.17 -21.21 -18.29
N LYS A 290 16.65 -20.10 -17.75
CA LYS A 290 18.08 -19.76 -17.78
C LYS A 290 18.50 -18.82 -16.65
N GLU A 291 19.81 -18.75 -16.46
CA GLU A 291 20.47 -17.76 -15.63
C GLU A 291 21.54 -17.06 -16.46
N GLU A 292 21.70 -15.74 -16.31
CA GLU A 292 22.74 -14.98 -17.00
C GLU A 292 23.25 -13.83 -16.11
N VAL A 293 24.51 -13.42 -16.31
CA VAL A 293 25.03 -12.20 -15.69
C VAL A 293 24.55 -10.99 -16.50
N VAL A 294 24.01 -10.00 -15.81
CA VAL A 294 23.59 -8.71 -16.39
C VAL A 294 24.36 -7.60 -15.70
N VAL A 295 24.85 -6.64 -16.48
CA VAL A 295 25.60 -5.49 -15.95
C VAL A 295 24.72 -4.24 -16.00
N PHE A 296 24.68 -3.50 -14.90
CA PHE A 296 23.97 -2.23 -14.79
C PHE A 296 24.99 -1.11 -14.58
N PHE A 297 24.92 -0.09 -15.44
CA PHE A 297 25.81 1.06 -15.38
C PHE A 297 25.08 2.27 -14.81
N VAL A 298 25.58 2.78 -13.69
CA VAL A 298 25.08 3.98 -13.01
C VAL A 298 26.22 4.95 -12.75
N ARG A 299 25.94 6.21 -12.35
CA ARG A 299 27.01 7.13 -11.93
C ARG A 299 27.77 6.57 -10.74
N GLY A 300 29.03 6.98 -10.59
CA GLY A 300 29.92 6.46 -9.55
C GLY A 300 29.40 6.67 -8.13
N ASP A 301 28.81 7.83 -7.88
CA ASP A 301 28.25 8.23 -6.57
C ASP A 301 26.79 7.78 -6.36
N ASP A 302 26.18 7.08 -7.32
CA ASP A 302 24.84 6.52 -7.22
C ASP A 302 24.83 5.05 -6.77
N GLU A 303 23.67 4.60 -6.31
CA GLU A 303 23.38 3.20 -5.99
C GLU A 303 22.33 2.65 -6.94
N LEU A 304 22.48 1.37 -7.29
CA LEU A 304 21.48 0.64 -8.06
C LEU A 304 20.24 0.37 -7.22
N GLN A 305 19.04 0.62 -7.76
CA GLN A 305 17.78 0.15 -7.18
C GLN A 305 17.45 -1.23 -7.75
N GLU A 306 17.42 -2.24 -6.90
CA GLU A 306 17.33 -3.65 -7.33
C GLU A 306 16.03 -3.97 -8.06
N THR A 307 14.89 -3.47 -7.59
CA THR A 307 13.58 -3.67 -8.23
C THR A 307 13.54 -3.04 -9.62
N LYS A 308 14.08 -1.82 -9.78
CA LYS A 308 14.20 -1.18 -11.11
C LYS A 308 15.10 -1.98 -12.06
N ALA A 309 16.21 -2.49 -11.54
CA ALA A 309 17.13 -3.32 -12.29
C ALA A 309 16.52 -4.66 -12.72
N GLN A 310 15.78 -5.31 -11.81
CA GLN A 310 15.03 -6.55 -12.08
C GLN A 310 13.99 -6.33 -13.18
N ASN A 311 13.21 -5.26 -13.08
CA ASN A 311 12.22 -4.87 -14.09
C ASN A 311 12.87 -4.57 -15.44
N ALA A 312 14.02 -3.88 -15.47
CA ALA A 312 14.75 -3.56 -16.69
C ALA A 312 15.20 -4.81 -17.46
N CYS A 313 15.67 -5.84 -16.76
CA CYS A 313 16.09 -7.10 -17.39
C CYS A 313 14.94 -8.13 -17.51
N LYS A 314 13.77 -7.89 -16.90
CA LYS A 314 12.61 -8.80 -16.85
C LYS A 314 12.95 -10.16 -16.23
N ALA A 315 13.79 -10.19 -15.21
CA ALA A 315 14.15 -11.40 -14.49
C ALA A 315 13.08 -11.74 -13.43
N LEU A 316 12.95 -13.03 -13.10
CA LEU A 316 12.13 -13.47 -11.96
C LEU A 316 12.79 -13.10 -10.64
N GLU A 317 14.11 -13.19 -10.58
CA GLU A 317 14.92 -12.84 -9.43
C GLU A 317 16.24 -12.23 -9.87
N LEU A 318 16.78 -11.31 -9.06
CA LEU A 318 18.06 -10.67 -9.29
C LEU A 318 18.91 -10.81 -8.02
N VAL A 319 20.03 -11.52 -8.11
CA VAL A 319 20.95 -11.75 -6.98
C VAL A 319 22.35 -11.23 -7.31
N ASP A 320 23.20 -11.07 -6.30
CA ASP A 320 24.58 -10.68 -6.53
C ASP A 320 25.31 -11.75 -7.35
N ALA A 321 26.04 -11.33 -8.40
CA ALA A 321 26.85 -12.23 -9.17
C ALA A 321 28.11 -12.64 -8.38
N SER A 322 28.36 -13.94 -8.24
CA SER A 322 29.59 -14.43 -7.63
C SER A 322 30.82 -14.15 -8.53
N GLU A 323 32.02 -14.18 -7.95
CA GLU A 323 33.27 -14.06 -8.73
C GLU A 323 33.36 -15.12 -9.85
N ALA A 324 32.84 -16.31 -9.60
CA ALA A 324 32.78 -17.39 -10.59
C ALA A 324 31.81 -17.05 -11.75
N ASP A 325 30.64 -16.48 -11.43
CA ASP A 325 29.67 -16.03 -12.44
C ASP A 325 30.26 -14.92 -13.31
N VAL A 326 30.93 -13.93 -12.69
CA VAL A 326 31.60 -12.81 -13.36
C VAL A 326 32.71 -13.31 -14.29
N ALA A 327 33.57 -14.22 -13.82
CA ALA A 327 34.65 -14.80 -14.63
C ALA A 327 34.10 -15.63 -15.78
N LYS A 328 33.07 -16.44 -15.56
CA LYS A 328 32.39 -17.23 -16.61
C LYS A 328 31.80 -16.35 -17.71
N ALA A 329 31.28 -15.16 -17.35
CA ALA A 329 30.75 -14.19 -18.27
C ALA A 329 31.85 -13.40 -19.03
N GLY A 330 33.13 -13.67 -18.77
CA GLY A 330 34.26 -12.97 -19.39
C GLY A 330 34.45 -11.52 -18.93
N LEU A 331 33.89 -11.18 -17.74
CA LEU A 331 33.96 -9.84 -17.19
C LEU A 331 35.17 -9.68 -16.26
N VAL A 332 35.66 -8.45 -16.16
CA VAL A 332 36.78 -8.09 -15.26
C VAL A 332 36.26 -7.21 -14.13
N ALA A 333 36.06 -7.82 -12.96
CA ALA A 333 35.56 -7.11 -11.77
C ALA A 333 36.45 -5.90 -11.42
N GLY A 334 35.79 -4.74 -11.20
CA GLY A 334 36.47 -3.46 -10.92
C GLY A 334 36.93 -2.68 -12.17
N PHE A 335 36.91 -3.31 -13.38
CA PHE A 335 37.38 -2.68 -14.62
C PHE A 335 36.38 -2.81 -15.79
N CYS A 336 35.12 -3.15 -15.47
CA CYS A 336 34.07 -3.27 -16.47
C CYS A 336 33.49 -1.91 -16.84
N GLY A 337 33.29 -1.67 -18.13
CA GLY A 337 32.68 -0.46 -18.69
C GLY A 337 31.79 -0.76 -19.88
N PRO A 338 30.88 0.17 -20.27
CA PRO A 338 29.93 -0.06 -21.35
C PRO A 338 30.60 -0.05 -22.74
N VAL A 339 31.73 0.66 -22.88
CA VAL A 339 32.44 0.80 -24.17
C VAL A 339 33.17 -0.49 -24.48
N GLY A 340 32.86 -1.06 -25.64
CA GLY A 340 33.51 -2.29 -26.11
C GLY A 340 33.06 -3.57 -25.41
N LEU A 341 32.05 -3.50 -24.53
CA LEU A 341 31.46 -4.67 -23.87
C LEU A 341 30.67 -5.50 -24.89
N LYS A 342 31.03 -6.78 -25.07
CA LYS A 342 30.42 -7.72 -26.02
C LYS A 342 29.87 -8.93 -25.28
N ASP A 343 28.90 -9.58 -25.90
CA ASP A 343 28.33 -10.88 -25.49
C ASP A 343 27.72 -10.93 -24.05
N VAL A 344 27.52 -9.76 -23.43
CA VAL A 344 26.87 -9.63 -22.11
C VAL A 344 25.72 -8.65 -22.21
N LYS A 345 24.59 -9.01 -21.60
CA LYS A 345 23.44 -8.13 -21.48
C LYS A 345 23.76 -7.01 -20.49
N PHE A 346 23.50 -5.78 -20.88
CA PHE A 346 23.68 -4.65 -19.98
C PHE A 346 22.65 -3.54 -20.19
N PHE A 347 22.46 -2.73 -19.15
CA PHE A 347 21.64 -1.54 -19.15
C PHE A 347 22.41 -0.35 -18.57
N ILE A 348 22.01 0.85 -18.98
CA ILE A 348 22.62 2.12 -18.59
C ILE A 348 21.53 2.98 -17.97
N ASP A 349 21.85 3.66 -16.87
CA ASP A 349 20.90 4.57 -16.25
C ASP A 349 20.53 5.75 -17.14
N ASN A 350 19.27 6.16 -17.09
CA ASN A 350 18.73 7.27 -17.88
C ASN A 350 19.47 8.60 -17.62
N GLU A 351 20.03 8.84 -16.43
CA GLU A 351 20.78 10.05 -16.12
C GLU A 351 22.16 10.10 -16.82
N LEU A 352 22.62 8.97 -17.33
CA LEU A 352 23.83 8.90 -18.17
C LEU A 352 23.54 9.17 -19.65
N LYS A 353 22.26 9.24 -20.05
CA LYS A 353 21.90 9.53 -21.45
C LYS A 353 22.43 10.89 -21.87
N GLY A 354 23.26 10.91 -22.90
CA GLY A 354 23.92 12.13 -23.38
C GLY A 354 25.08 12.63 -22.50
N ALA A 355 25.48 11.86 -21.48
CA ALA A 355 26.66 12.21 -20.69
C ALA A 355 27.92 12.08 -21.52
N ASN A 356 28.80 13.06 -21.38
CA ASN A 356 30.10 13.14 -22.02
C ASN A 356 31.18 13.29 -20.95
N ASN A 357 32.45 13.12 -21.38
CA ASN A 357 33.61 13.26 -20.51
C ASN A 357 33.55 12.36 -19.26
N MET A 358 33.03 11.12 -19.46
CA MET A 358 32.92 10.15 -18.38
C MET A 358 34.16 9.27 -18.28
N ILE A 359 34.38 8.69 -17.10
CA ILE A 359 35.41 7.68 -16.84
C ILE A 359 34.73 6.34 -16.61
N CYS A 360 35.19 5.28 -17.27
CA CYS A 360 34.68 3.93 -17.02
C CYS A 360 35.78 2.88 -17.17
N GLY A 361 35.52 1.67 -16.66
CA GLY A 361 36.44 0.53 -16.91
C GLY A 361 36.64 0.26 -18.40
N ALA A 362 37.81 -0.21 -18.77
CA ALA A 362 38.17 -0.51 -20.16
C ALA A 362 38.01 -2.02 -20.51
N ASN A 363 37.29 -2.79 -19.72
CA ASN A 363 37.09 -4.24 -19.80
C ASN A 363 38.42 -5.03 -19.81
N GLU A 364 39.45 -4.44 -19.27
CA GLU A 364 40.80 -5.00 -19.13
C GLU A 364 41.35 -4.64 -17.73
N LYS A 365 42.00 -5.60 -17.10
CA LYS A 365 42.55 -5.42 -15.74
C LYS A 365 43.53 -4.25 -15.73
N ASP A 366 43.38 -3.40 -14.70
CA ASP A 366 44.17 -2.20 -14.44
C ASP A 366 44.08 -1.11 -15.54
N TYR A 367 42.99 -1.09 -16.34
CA TYR A 367 42.76 -0.04 -17.34
C TYR A 367 41.38 0.62 -17.23
N HIS A 368 41.35 1.94 -17.42
CA HIS A 368 40.14 2.75 -17.58
C HIS A 368 40.17 3.63 -18.81
N PHE A 369 38.98 3.91 -19.36
CA PHE A 369 38.78 4.96 -20.36
C PHE A 369 38.44 6.29 -19.69
N VAL A 370 38.99 7.40 -20.18
CA VAL A 370 38.65 8.79 -19.80
C VAL A 370 38.09 9.51 -21.02
N GLY A 371 37.20 10.46 -20.83
CA GLY A 371 36.59 11.25 -21.90
C GLY A 371 35.50 10.49 -22.69
N VAL A 372 34.89 9.47 -22.07
CA VAL A 372 33.90 8.62 -22.74
C VAL A 372 32.58 9.37 -22.94
N SER A 373 31.98 9.24 -24.13
CA SER A 373 30.61 9.65 -24.42
C SER A 373 29.67 8.43 -24.38
N VAL A 374 28.53 8.60 -23.75
CA VAL A 374 27.47 7.57 -23.62
C VAL A 374 26.37 7.77 -24.67
N SER A 375 26.47 8.80 -25.53
CA SER A 375 25.45 9.17 -26.52
C SER A 375 25.25 8.18 -27.67
N GLY A 376 26.20 7.26 -27.90
CA GLY A 376 26.18 6.32 -29.02
C GLY A 376 25.47 4.99 -28.78
N PHE A 377 24.90 4.78 -27.58
CA PHE A 377 24.23 3.52 -27.26
C PHE A 377 22.75 3.52 -27.69
N ASN A 378 22.22 2.32 -28.02
CA ASN A 378 20.81 2.14 -28.36
C ASN A 378 19.90 2.57 -27.21
N GLU A 379 18.82 3.31 -27.52
CA GLU A 379 17.79 3.78 -26.60
C GLU A 379 17.23 2.67 -25.69
N GLU A 380 17.09 1.46 -26.17
CA GLU A 380 16.56 0.33 -25.41
C GLU A 380 17.41 -0.06 -24.19
N ARG A 381 18.70 0.32 -24.21
CA ARG A 381 19.62 0.06 -23.10
C ARG A 381 19.44 1.03 -21.93
N PHE A 382 18.86 2.21 -22.18
CA PHE A 382 18.63 3.20 -21.14
C PHE A 382 17.38 2.86 -20.33
N LYS A 383 17.56 2.78 -19.02
CA LYS A 383 16.50 2.48 -18.03
C LYS A 383 16.64 3.39 -16.81
N ASP A 384 15.56 3.56 -16.08
CA ASP A 384 15.61 4.14 -14.74
C ASP A 384 16.16 3.07 -13.78
N LEU A 385 17.34 3.28 -13.23
CA LEU A 385 18.07 2.27 -12.45
C LEU A 385 18.49 2.77 -11.07
N VAL A 386 18.54 4.09 -10.85
CA VAL A 386 19.11 4.64 -9.63
C VAL A 386 18.17 4.60 -8.46
N LYS A 387 18.73 4.40 -7.26
CA LYS A 387 18.06 4.55 -5.98
C LYS A 387 18.00 6.04 -5.63
N VAL A 388 16.80 6.58 -5.59
CA VAL A 388 16.54 7.97 -5.18
C VAL A 388 16.63 8.09 -3.67
N LYS A 389 17.20 9.20 -3.16
CA LYS A 389 17.48 9.44 -1.74
C LYS A 389 16.81 10.71 -1.24
N GLU A 390 16.71 10.83 0.08
CA GLU A 390 16.32 12.10 0.72
C GLU A 390 17.26 13.22 0.31
N GLY A 391 16.70 14.40 0.02
CA GLY A 391 17.44 15.55 -0.48
C GLY A 391 17.58 15.62 -2.00
N ASP A 392 17.33 14.53 -2.74
CA ASP A 392 17.28 14.56 -4.20
C ASP A 392 16.16 15.50 -4.69
N LYS A 393 16.29 15.98 -5.93
CA LYS A 393 15.35 16.96 -6.49
C LYS A 393 14.14 16.28 -7.14
N CYS A 394 12.95 16.76 -6.80
CA CYS A 394 11.69 16.29 -7.34
C CYS A 394 11.67 16.33 -8.87
N PRO A 395 11.26 15.25 -9.56
CA PRO A 395 11.23 15.19 -11.02
C PRO A 395 10.20 16.15 -11.62
N VAL A 396 9.19 16.58 -10.84
CA VAL A 396 8.09 17.43 -11.30
C VAL A 396 8.40 18.91 -11.11
N CYS A 397 8.79 19.34 -9.90
CA CYS A 397 8.94 20.77 -9.58
C CYS A 397 10.37 21.17 -9.18
N GLY A 398 11.30 20.23 -9.01
CA GLY A 398 12.66 20.51 -8.58
C GLY A 398 12.83 20.82 -7.08
N GLY A 399 11.75 20.75 -6.27
CA GLY A 399 11.82 20.84 -4.80
C GLY A 399 12.55 19.64 -4.20
N ASN A 400 12.86 19.69 -2.91
CA ASN A 400 13.52 18.57 -2.22
C ASN A 400 12.58 17.41 -2.01
N LEU A 401 13.12 16.18 -2.11
CA LEU A 401 12.44 14.96 -1.70
C LEU A 401 12.79 14.64 -0.24
N LYS A 402 11.78 14.32 0.55
CA LYS A 402 11.90 13.90 1.94
C LYS A 402 11.47 12.46 2.11
N LEU A 403 12.25 11.69 2.86
CA LEU A 403 11.88 10.33 3.24
C LEU A 403 10.81 10.35 4.32
N SER A 404 9.75 9.59 4.14
CA SER A 404 8.64 9.44 5.07
C SER A 404 8.26 7.97 5.19
N LYS A 405 7.61 7.61 6.31
CA LYS A 405 7.04 6.28 6.48
C LYS A 405 5.56 6.29 6.13
N GLY A 406 5.09 5.23 5.50
CA GLY A 406 3.72 5.05 5.09
C GLY A 406 3.17 3.66 5.38
N ILE A 407 1.84 3.58 5.45
CA ILE A 407 1.09 2.32 5.49
C ILE A 407 0.22 2.28 4.25
N GLU A 408 0.42 1.27 3.40
CA GLU A 408 -0.39 1.06 2.19
C GLU A 408 -1.82 0.68 2.58
N VAL A 409 -2.81 1.45 2.12
CA VAL A 409 -4.24 1.21 2.37
C VAL A 409 -5.02 0.83 1.12
N GLY A 410 -4.48 1.15 -0.05
CA GLY A 410 -5.08 0.83 -1.33
C GLY A 410 -4.05 0.86 -2.44
N HIS A 411 -4.34 0.13 -3.52
CA HIS A 411 -3.48 0.03 -4.68
C HIS A 411 -4.33 -0.09 -5.94
N ILE A 412 -3.98 0.65 -7.00
CA ILE A 412 -4.66 0.63 -8.28
C ILE A 412 -3.67 0.34 -9.40
N PHE A 413 -4.10 -0.45 -10.41
CA PHE A 413 -3.23 -0.97 -11.47
C PHE A 413 -3.85 -0.85 -12.85
N GLN A 414 -3.02 -0.58 -13.86
CA GLN A 414 -3.33 -0.77 -15.27
C GLN A 414 -2.69 -2.09 -15.74
N LEU A 415 -3.47 -3.17 -15.78
CA LEU A 415 -2.99 -4.53 -16.07
C LEU A 415 -2.75 -4.78 -17.57
N GLY A 416 -3.37 -3.97 -18.44
CA GLY A 416 -3.38 -4.25 -19.86
C GLY A 416 -4.13 -5.56 -20.20
N ASP A 417 -3.63 -6.32 -21.15
CA ASP A 417 -4.22 -7.58 -21.61
C ASP A 417 -3.57 -8.84 -21.00
N LYS A 418 -2.71 -8.69 -20.00
CA LYS A 418 -1.95 -9.80 -19.38
C LYS A 418 -2.81 -11.01 -19.05
N TYR A 419 -3.92 -10.81 -18.39
CA TYR A 419 -4.82 -11.90 -17.95
C TYR A 419 -5.78 -12.34 -19.04
N SER A 420 -6.39 -11.40 -19.77
CA SER A 420 -7.34 -11.70 -20.83
C SER A 420 -6.70 -12.47 -21.98
N ALA A 421 -5.48 -12.08 -22.39
CA ALA A 421 -4.73 -12.80 -23.42
C ALA A 421 -4.35 -14.21 -22.97
N ALA A 422 -3.79 -14.38 -21.76
CA ALA A 422 -3.41 -15.68 -21.22
C ALA A 422 -4.59 -16.64 -21.06
N MET A 423 -5.77 -16.11 -20.73
CA MET A 423 -7.00 -16.89 -20.51
C MET A 423 -7.91 -16.97 -21.75
N ASN A 424 -7.46 -16.51 -22.93
CA ASN A 424 -8.24 -16.47 -24.18
C ASN A 424 -9.61 -15.77 -24.02
N ALA A 425 -9.62 -14.66 -23.28
CA ALA A 425 -10.82 -13.86 -23.05
C ALA A 425 -10.85 -12.69 -24.05
N THR A 426 -11.67 -12.85 -25.10
CA THR A 426 -11.73 -11.92 -26.24
C THR A 426 -13.11 -11.36 -26.47
N TYR A 427 -13.16 -10.22 -27.14
CA TYR A 427 -14.36 -9.57 -27.67
C TYR A 427 -14.17 -9.23 -29.16
N LEU A 428 -15.25 -8.96 -29.89
CA LEU A 428 -15.19 -8.47 -31.26
C LEU A 428 -15.14 -6.94 -31.27
N ASP A 429 -14.10 -6.39 -31.93
CA ASP A 429 -13.97 -4.94 -32.16
C ASP A 429 -14.95 -4.43 -33.22
N GLU A 430 -14.92 -3.15 -33.54
CA GLU A 430 -15.78 -2.49 -34.56
C GLU A 430 -15.70 -3.12 -35.94
N ASN A 431 -14.57 -3.76 -36.25
CA ASN A 431 -14.32 -4.44 -37.52
C ASN A 431 -14.59 -5.95 -37.48
N GLY A 432 -15.18 -6.45 -36.38
CA GLY A 432 -15.45 -7.87 -36.17
C GLY A 432 -14.20 -8.72 -35.87
N LYS A 433 -13.07 -8.10 -35.53
CA LYS A 433 -11.84 -8.79 -35.19
C LYS A 433 -11.82 -9.13 -33.70
N ALA A 434 -11.48 -10.36 -33.36
CA ALA A 434 -11.29 -10.80 -31.98
C ALA A 434 -10.03 -10.17 -31.38
N LYS A 435 -10.19 -9.52 -30.19
CA LYS A 435 -9.10 -8.93 -29.40
C LYS A 435 -9.26 -9.28 -27.94
N PRO A 436 -8.16 -9.47 -27.19
CA PRO A 436 -8.25 -9.53 -25.73
C PRO A 436 -8.66 -8.15 -25.20
N PHE A 437 -9.48 -8.13 -24.15
CA PHE A 437 -9.83 -6.87 -23.49
C PHE A 437 -8.72 -6.39 -22.55
N LEU A 438 -8.66 -5.07 -22.34
CA LEU A 438 -7.75 -4.45 -21.39
C LEU A 438 -8.38 -4.40 -20.01
N MET A 439 -7.56 -4.54 -18.97
CA MET A 439 -8.02 -4.62 -17.59
C MET A 439 -7.33 -3.61 -16.70
N GLY A 440 -8.08 -3.14 -15.69
CA GLY A 440 -7.55 -2.52 -14.47
C GLY A 440 -7.92 -3.36 -13.26
N CYS A 441 -7.15 -3.27 -12.17
CA CYS A 441 -7.58 -3.77 -10.87
C CYS A 441 -7.31 -2.75 -9.77
N TYR A 442 -8.16 -2.78 -8.72
CA TYR A 442 -8.26 -1.71 -7.74
C TYR A 442 -8.57 -2.28 -6.36
N GLY A 443 -7.60 -2.31 -5.44
CA GLY A 443 -7.71 -2.92 -4.12
C GLY A 443 -7.71 -1.91 -2.97
N ILE A 444 -8.53 -2.16 -1.93
CA ILE A 444 -8.50 -1.49 -0.63
C ILE A 444 -8.51 -2.55 0.47
N GLY A 445 -7.58 -2.49 1.40
CA GLY A 445 -7.55 -3.35 2.58
C GLY A 445 -8.55 -2.89 3.65
N ILE A 446 -9.81 -3.31 3.57
CA ILE A 446 -10.89 -2.88 4.51
C ILE A 446 -10.51 -3.19 5.96
N SER A 447 -10.03 -4.39 6.24
CA SER A 447 -9.57 -4.81 7.57
C SER A 447 -8.42 -3.94 8.07
N ARG A 448 -7.46 -3.64 7.20
CA ARG A 448 -6.29 -2.82 7.49
C ARG A 448 -6.66 -1.39 7.88
N LEU A 449 -7.69 -0.82 7.24
CA LEU A 449 -8.15 0.54 7.50
C LEU A 449 -8.53 0.76 8.98
N ILE A 450 -9.09 -0.24 9.67
CA ILE A 450 -9.44 -0.13 11.09
C ILE A 450 -8.17 0.14 11.92
N ALA A 451 -7.10 -0.62 11.67
CA ALA A 451 -5.83 -0.43 12.36
C ALA A 451 -5.15 0.89 11.98
N VAL A 452 -5.17 1.24 10.69
CA VAL A 452 -4.56 2.49 10.18
C VAL A 452 -5.20 3.73 10.79
N MET A 453 -6.51 3.74 11.00
CA MET A 453 -7.19 4.86 11.67
C MET A 453 -6.69 5.04 13.11
N ILE A 454 -6.36 3.97 13.83
CA ILE A 454 -5.77 4.06 15.17
C ILE A 454 -4.33 4.57 15.08
N GLU A 455 -3.52 4.04 14.16
CA GLU A 455 -2.14 4.53 13.98
C GLU A 455 -2.10 6.03 13.64
N ALA A 456 -3.11 6.52 12.91
CA ALA A 456 -3.23 7.93 12.55
C ALA A 456 -3.79 8.81 13.69
N SER A 457 -4.59 8.24 14.62
CA SER A 457 -5.30 9.01 15.64
C SER A 457 -5.57 8.19 16.90
N HIS A 458 -4.70 8.34 17.88
CA HIS A 458 -4.80 7.76 19.22
C HIS A 458 -4.05 8.62 20.24
N ASP A 459 -4.29 8.36 21.52
CA ASP A 459 -3.47 8.85 22.63
C ASP A 459 -3.02 7.68 23.54
N GLU A 460 -2.39 7.98 24.67
CA GLU A 460 -1.93 6.96 25.62
C GLU A 460 -3.08 6.13 26.23
N LYS A 461 -4.31 6.65 26.21
CA LYS A 461 -5.48 6.03 26.83
C LYS A 461 -6.23 5.09 25.88
N GLY A 462 -6.24 5.39 24.58
CA GLY A 462 -6.95 4.56 23.61
C GLY A 462 -7.20 5.21 22.25
N CYS A 463 -8.22 4.71 21.57
CA CYS A 463 -8.59 5.14 20.23
C CYS A 463 -9.23 6.53 20.22
N ILE A 464 -9.01 7.28 19.11
CA ILE A 464 -9.72 8.53 18.80
C ILE A 464 -10.30 8.38 17.40
N TRP A 465 -11.60 8.09 17.32
CA TRP A 465 -12.26 7.85 16.04
C TRP A 465 -12.88 9.13 15.46
N LYS A 466 -12.84 9.22 14.13
CA LYS A 466 -13.77 10.12 13.43
C LYS A 466 -15.20 9.58 13.58
N LYS A 467 -16.18 10.48 13.72
CA LYS A 467 -17.58 10.12 13.97
C LYS A 467 -18.15 9.15 12.92
N GLU A 468 -17.77 9.32 11.64
CA GLU A 468 -18.24 8.50 10.54
C GLU A 468 -17.84 7.02 10.68
N CYS A 469 -16.75 6.74 11.40
CA CYS A 469 -16.19 5.41 11.58
C CYS A 469 -16.35 4.84 12.98
N ALA A 470 -16.61 5.69 13.99
CA ALA A 470 -16.78 5.26 15.37
C ALA A 470 -17.88 4.19 15.52
N PRO A 471 -17.70 3.16 16.37
CA PRO A 471 -18.72 2.12 16.52
C PRO A 471 -20.07 2.66 17.00
N PHE A 472 -20.04 3.64 17.91
CA PHE A 472 -21.18 4.44 18.35
C PHE A 472 -20.81 5.92 18.36
N ASP A 473 -21.78 6.79 18.11
CA ASP A 473 -21.55 8.25 18.04
C ASP A 473 -21.39 8.84 19.45
N VAL A 474 -22.15 8.31 20.41
CA VAL A 474 -22.17 8.79 21.81
C VAL A 474 -22.41 7.65 22.79
N GLU A 475 -21.73 7.72 23.93
CA GLU A 475 -21.98 6.89 25.11
C GLU A 475 -22.68 7.70 26.18
N ILE A 476 -23.79 7.19 26.74
CA ILE A 476 -24.40 7.73 27.96
C ILE A 476 -23.89 6.93 29.16
N ILE A 477 -23.13 7.56 30.04
CA ILE A 477 -22.51 6.93 31.20
C ILE A 477 -23.33 7.22 32.46
N ILE A 478 -23.92 6.20 33.08
CA ILE A 478 -24.59 6.32 34.35
C ILE A 478 -23.57 6.04 35.46
N SER A 479 -23.20 7.06 36.22
CA SER A 479 -22.19 6.92 37.28
C SER A 479 -22.67 6.17 38.51
N ASN A 480 -23.96 6.27 38.83
CA ASN A 480 -24.58 5.66 40.02
C ASN A 480 -25.99 5.11 39.70
N LEU A 481 -26.11 3.80 39.66
CA LEU A 481 -27.39 3.13 39.39
C LEU A 481 -28.44 3.23 40.57
N LYS A 482 -28.03 3.74 41.73
CA LYS A 482 -28.92 3.98 42.85
C LYS A 482 -29.65 5.34 42.77
N ASP A 483 -29.22 6.22 41.90
CA ASP A 483 -29.91 7.49 41.61
C ASP A 483 -31.02 7.22 40.58
N GLU A 484 -32.21 6.93 41.08
CA GLU A 484 -33.37 6.59 40.26
C GLU A 484 -33.73 7.70 39.27
N ALA A 485 -33.60 8.97 39.68
CA ALA A 485 -33.91 10.11 38.81
C ALA A 485 -32.89 10.24 37.66
N GLY A 486 -31.61 10.12 37.98
CA GLY A 486 -30.53 10.13 36.96
C GLY A 486 -30.63 8.94 36.01
N VAL A 487 -30.93 7.74 36.51
CA VAL A 487 -31.16 6.55 35.70
C VAL A 487 -32.33 6.76 34.75
N LYS A 488 -33.47 7.24 35.24
CA LYS A 488 -34.66 7.52 34.43
C LYS A 488 -34.33 8.52 33.31
N PHE A 489 -33.71 9.63 33.64
CA PHE A 489 -33.26 10.64 32.65
C PHE A 489 -32.36 10.04 31.59
N ALA A 490 -31.33 9.26 31.98
CA ALA A 490 -30.41 8.64 31.05
C ALA A 490 -31.10 7.71 30.03
N PHE A 491 -32.08 6.92 30.50
CA PHE A 491 -32.86 6.05 29.60
C PHE A 491 -33.83 6.81 28.71
N GLU A 492 -34.47 7.88 29.20
CA GLU A 492 -35.35 8.74 28.39
C GLU A 492 -34.54 9.44 27.26
N LEU A 493 -33.37 9.97 27.60
CA LEU A 493 -32.47 10.56 26.63
C LEU A 493 -31.96 9.52 25.61
N TYR A 494 -31.56 8.34 26.06
CA TYR A 494 -31.15 7.23 25.22
C TYR A 494 -32.22 6.87 24.19
N GLU A 495 -33.47 6.71 24.60
CA GLU A 495 -34.56 6.38 23.67
C GLU A 495 -34.86 7.56 22.69
N SER A 496 -34.71 8.79 23.15
CA SER A 496 -34.92 9.99 22.33
C SER A 496 -33.82 10.10 21.24
N LEU A 497 -32.56 9.90 21.58
CA LEU A 497 -31.43 9.90 20.64
C LEU A 497 -31.57 8.78 19.62
N LYS A 498 -31.93 7.58 20.08
CA LYS A 498 -32.17 6.44 19.22
C LYS A 498 -33.28 6.67 18.20
N LYS A 499 -34.42 7.27 18.63
CA LYS A 499 -35.51 7.66 17.74
C LYS A 499 -35.08 8.73 16.72
N ALA A 500 -34.14 9.58 17.10
CA ALA A 500 -33.55 10.59 16.20
C ALA A 500 -32.45 10.05 15.27
N GLY A 501 -32.20 8.73 15.24
CA GLY A 501 -31.23 8.06 14.37
C GLY A 501 -29.79 8.16 14.84
N VAL A 502 -29.53 8.58 16.08
CA VAL A 502 -28.17 8.63 16.65
C VAL A 502 -27.74 7.22 17.05
N SER A 503 -26.51 6.85 16.67
CA SER A 503 -25.89 5.59 17.10
C SER A 503 -25.39 5.71 18.54
N VAL A 504 -26.26 5.34 19.52
CA VAL A 504 -26.02 5.55 20.94
C VAL A 504 -25.89 4.24 21.71
N ILE A 505 -24.92 4.20 22.62
CA ILE A 505 -24.80 3.15 23.66
C ILE A 505 -25.00 3.76 25.06
N ILE A 506 -25.65 3.03 25.94
CA ILE A 506 -25.85 3.45 27.35
C ILE A 506 -25.13 2.47 28.26
N ASP A 507 -24.22 2.97 29.11
CA ASP A 507 -23.50 2.17 30.09
C ASP A 507 -24.34 2.03 31.40
N ASP A 508 -25.17 1.01 31.39
CA ASP A 508 -26.05 0.57 32.44
C ASP A 508 -25.46 -0.57 33.30
N ARG A 509 -24.15 -0.82 33.17
CA ARG A 509 -23.45 -1.87 33.94
C ARG A 509 -23.34 -1.48 35.42
N ASN A 510 -23.42 -2.48 36.30
CA ASN A 510 -23.13 -2.28 37.74
C ASN A 510 -21.62 -2.32 38.00
N GLU A 511 -20.87 -1.40 37.34
CA GLU A 511 -19.44 -1.27 37.45
C GLU A 511 -19.04 0.04 38.12
N ARG A 512 -17.81 0.11 38.67
CA ARG A 512 -17.25 1.34 39.22
C ARG A 512 -17.11 2.40 38.11
N PHE A 513 -17.40 3.65 38.46
CA PHE A 513 -17.30 4.78 37.52
C PHE A 513 -15.95 4.83 36.75
N GLY A 514 -14.84 4.60 37.50
CA GLY A 514 -13.51 4.59 36.84
C GLY A 514 -13.35 3.50 35.79
N VAL A 515 -14.03 2.35 35.90
CA VAL A 515 -14.03 1.30 34.88
C VAL A 515 -14.77 1.78 33.63
N LYS A 516 -15.93 2.38 33.80
CA LYS A 516 -16.75 2.92 32.70
C LYS A 516 -15.99 4.01 31.92
N MET A 517 -15.33 4.93 32.64
CA MET A 517 -14.53 5.97 32.03
C MET A 517 -13.31 5.42 31.28
N ASN A 518 -12.62 4.42 31.84
CA ASN A 518 -11.50 3.77 31.18
C ASN A 518 -11.95 3.05 29.90
N ASP A 519 -13.10 2.41 29.90
CA ASP A 519 -13.67 1.76 28.71
C ASP A 519 -14.05 2.80 27.64
N PHE A 520 -14.67 3.92 28.02
CA PHE A 520 -14.95 5.04 27.13
C PHE A 520 -13.67 5.57 26.47
N GLU A 521 -12.63 5.84 27.25
CA GLU A 521 -11.35 6.35 26.77
C GLU A 521 -10.63 5.33 25.86
N LEU A 522 -10.65 4.05 26.26
CA LEU A 522 -9.99 2.97 25.52
C LEU A 522 -10.68 2.67 24.18
N ILE A 523 -12.00 2.50 24.20
CA ILE A 523 -12.80 2.21 23.00
C ILE A 523 -12.83 3.42 22.08
N GLY A 524 -12.91 4.63 22.63
CA GLY A 524 -12.78 5.86 21.87
C GLY A 524 -14.07 6.35 21.22
N PHE A 525 -15.25 6.19 21.87
CA PHE A 525 -16.47 6.82 21.37
C PHE A 525 -16.28 8.34 21.28
N PRO A 526 -16.66 9.02 20.18
CA PRO A 526 -16.37 10.45 20.00
C PRO A 526 -16.87 11.34 21.12
N TYR A 527 -18.04 11.00 21.65
CA TYR A 527 -18.67 11.77 22.71
C TYR A 527 -19.18 10.86 23.84
N ALA A 528 -19.20 11.40 25.06
CA ALA A 528 -19.95 10.82 26.17
C ALA A 528 -20.82 11.86 26.86
N LEU A 529 -21.94 11.40 27.41
CA LEU A 529 -22.76 12.17 28.35
C LEU A 529 -22.74 11.47 29.70
N LEU A 530 -22.10 12.09 30.67
CA LEU A 530 -22.01 11.56 32.01
C LEU A 530 -23.18 12.08 32.86
N VAL A 531 -24.04 11.16 33.31
CA VAL A 531 -25.06 11.41 34.33
C VAL A 531 -24.45 11.08 35.68
N GLY A 532 -23.94 12.12 36.35
CA GLY A 532 -23.14 12.04 37.55
C GLY A 532 -23.75 12.79 38.73
N LYS A 533 -22.91 13.18 39.69
CA LYS A 533 -23.32 13.87 40.91
C LYS A 533 -23.99 15.22 40.63
N GLU A 534 -23.59 15.90 39.58
CA GLU A 534 -24.15 17.22 39.19
C GLU A 534 -25.60 17.11 38.70
N PHE A 535 -26.11 15.91 38.44
CA PHE A 535 -27.50 15.71 38.04
C PHE A 535 -28.49 16.16 39.12
N ALA A 536 -28.11 16.07 40.39
CA ALA A 536 -28.91 16.61 41.50
C ALA A 536 -29.12 18.16 41.39
N ASN A 537 -28.21 18.85 40.67
CA ASN A 537 -28.29 20.29 40.38
C ASN A 537 -28.87 20.58 38.98
N GLY A 538 -29.47 19.57 38.32
CA GLY A 538 -30.03 19.68 36.98
C GLY A 538 -29.00 19.69 35.84
N LYS A 539 -27.73 19.30 36.11
CA LYS A 539 -26.63 19.35 35.15
C LYS A 539 -26.07 17.98 34.82
N VAL A 540 -25.57 17.84 33.61
CA VAL A 540 -24.82 16.66 33.11
C VAL A 540 -23.50 17.11 32.50
N GLU A 541 -22.52 16.22 32.41
CA GLU A 541 -21.25 16.53 31.79
C GLU A 541 -21.19 15.97 30.35
N PHE A 542 -21.00 16.84 29.37
CA PHE A 542 -20.71 16.46 28.00
C PHE A 542 -19.19 16.32 27.82
N ILE A 543 -18.72 15.17 27.33
CA ILE A 543 -17.31 14.83 27.22
C ILE A 543 -16.99 14.59 25.76
N THR A 544 -15.96 15.26 25.25
CA THR A 544 -15.36 14.97 23.93
C THR A 544 -14.16 14.04 24.13
N ARG A 545 -14.09 12.94 23.38
CA ARG A 545 -12.99 11.97 23.50
C ARG A 545 -11.64 12.56 23.11
N ASP A 546 -11.60 13.31 22.01
CA ASP A 546 -10.40 14.02 21.59
C ASP A 546 -10.10 15.15 22.57
N GLY A 547 -8.91 15.12 23.19
CA GLY A 547 -8.49 16.04 24.22
C GLY A 547 -9.20 15.91 25.57
N LEU A 548 -10.16 14.98 25.72
CA LEU A 548 -10.92 14.68 26.95
C LEU A 548 -11.52 15.94 27.62
N SER A 549 -12.00 16.88 26.82
CA SER A 549 -12.65 18.09 27.32
C SER A 549 -14.00 17.76 27.94
N LYS A 550 -14.32 18.44 29.05
CA LYS A 550 -15.57 18.26 29.79
C LYS A 550 -16.31 19.59 29.91
N GLU A 551 -17.58 19.59 29.60
CA GLU A 551 -18.46 20.74 29.67
C GLU A 551 -19.69 20.39 30.49
N ALA A 552 -19.95 21.14 31.59
CA ALA A 552 -21.17 21.00 32.34
C ALA A 552 -22.30 21.75 31.61
N ILE A 553 -23.38 21.03 31.28
CA ILE A 553 -24.52 21.56 30.55
C ILE A 553 -25.82 21.27 31.35
N GLU A 554 -26.87 22.05 31.10
CA GLU A 554 -28.19 21.76 31.64
C GLU A 554 -28.72 20.42 31.08
N ALA A 555 -29.28 19.58 31.93
CA ALA A 555 -29.79 18.27 31.53
C ALA A 555 -30.81 18.36 30.37
N ASN A 556 -31.67 19.40 30.40
CA ASN A 556 -32.64 19.65 29.33
C ASN A 556 -32.02 20.00 27.97
N ASP A 557 -30.79 20.47 27.95
CA ASP A 557 -30.05 20.81 26.70
C ASP A 557 -29.27 19.63 26.15
N ALA A 558 -29.14 18.52 26.86
CA ALA A 558 -28.29 17.38 26.49
C ALA A 558 -28.61 16.82 25.10
N PHE A 559 -29.89 16.64 24.77
CA PHE A 559 -30.30 16.16 23.44
C PHE A 559 -29.83 17.09 22.32
N ARG A 560 -30.07 18.41 22.50
CA ARG A 560 -29.68 19.43 21.52
C ARG A 560 -28.14 19.45 21.35
N LYS A 561 -27.41 19.51 22.46
CA LYS A 561 -25.94 19.53 22.45
C LYS A 561 -25.35 18.34 21.68
N ILE A 562 -25.83 17.13 21.93
CA ILE A 562 -25.39 15.93 21.21
C ILE A 562 -25.68 16.06 19.72
N LYS A 563 -26.90 16.48 19.34
CA LYS A 563 -27.28 16.63 17.92
C LYS A 563 -26.45 17.68 17.18
N GLU A 564 -26.11 18.79 17.83
CA GLU A 564 -25.26 19.83 17.25
C GLU A 564 -23.77 19.41 17.11
N SER A 565 -23.33 18.42 17.92
CA SER A 565 -21.96 17.89 17.87
C SER A 565 -21.78 16.80 16.82
N LEU A 566 -22.87 16.18 16.36
CA LEU A 566 -22.91 15.14 15.32
C LEU A 566 -23.11 15.73 13.92
#